data_2abe89031a7e368c0132105d64b5483c
#
_entry.id   2abe89031a7e368c0132105d64b5483c
#
_cell.length_a   1.000
_cell.length_b   1.000
_cell.length_c   1.000
_cell.angle_alpha   90.00
_cell.angle_beta   90.00
_cell.angle_gamma   90.00
#
_symmetry.space_group_name_H-M   'P 1'
#
loop_
_entity.id
_entity.type
_entity.pdbx_description
1 polymer ?
#
loop_
_entity_poly.entity_id
_entity_poly.type
_entity_poly.pdbx_seq_one_letter_code
_entity_poly.pdbx_strand_id
1 'polypeptide(L)'
;MNKKKCRAEICLATIFSTQALFTPVKTLFLLHFMMQTQDISFLKFVFTFASFVFELPSGYFSDKVGNKICLVCSRFLMIMSLLAYCMFPYFWGFVAANLILGIANAWESGAVDSYFLILCKQFEVEYSSLKITIKKISYLFNFTLMAISTLLYSINPFLPFWGTIILMTISLTIIIGMPKEMESTRANKALSSNFTQNSKVVLGKIVHNKCLLWKMLYTITCTAIYILNFEYYTVVFQKAGIGEKIIGPIYSTFMIINALGILVYQKNNFLVLKKLLLIVAPFSFVMLISYKVPLVLLAIFIQQMSFSYYNCDLDIFIINSIDDLTTSSYYQSMISFVNIISVSYTHLTLPTIRL
;
A
#
# COMPACT_ATOMS: atom_id res chain seq x y z
N MET A 1 -5.01 1.29 -28.60
CA MET A 1 -3.73 1.56 -27.91
C MET A 1 -2.74 0.44 -28.25
N ASN A 2 -1.45 0.75 -28.49
CA ASN A 2 -0.43 -0.29 -28.78
C ASN A 2 0.09 -0.89 -27.46
N LYS A 3 0.56 -2.16 -27.47
CA LYS A 3 1.15 -2.88 -26.34
C LYS A 3 2.23 -2.09 -25.57
N LYS A 4 3.13 -1.40 -26.31
CA LYS A 4 4.17 -0.55 -25.71
C LYS A 4 3.58 0.65 -24.95
N LYS A 5 2.56 1.30 -25.53
CA LYS A 5 1.88 2.44 -24.92
C LYS A 5 1.11 2.03 -23.66
N CYS A 6 0.42 0.87 -23.69
CA CYS A 6 -0.25 0.31 -22.53
C CYS A 6 0.72 0.10 -21.36
N ARG A 7 1.86 -0.55 -21.61
CA ARG A 7 2.89 -0.77 -20.57
C ARG A 7 3.41 0.54 -19.99
N ALA A 8 3.70 1.53 -20.83
CA ALA A 8 4.21 2.83 -20.40
C ALA A 8 3.19 3.59 -19.55
N GLU A 9 1.93 3.66 -19.96
CA GLU A 9 0.86 4.37 -19.24
C GLU A 9 0.58 3.74 -17.88
N ILE A 10 0.48 2.40 -17.79
CA ILE A 10 0.33 1.70 -16.51
C ILE A 10 1.51 1.98 -15.59
N CYS A 11 2.73 1.93 -16.13
CA CYS A 11 3.95 2.17 -15.37
C CYS A 11 3.97 3.61 -14.82
N LEU A 12 3.72 4.60 -15.65
CA LEU A 12 3.71 6.02 -15.25
C LEU A 12 2.58 6.33 -14.26
N ALA A 13 1.35 5.82 -14.52
CA ALA A 13 0.22 6.01 -13.61
C ALA A 13 0.53 5.47 -12.20
N THR A 14 1.22 4.32 -12.10
CA THR A 14 1.58 3.72 -10.83
C THR A 14 2.76 4.42 -10.16
N ILE A 15 3.80 4.81 -10.91
CA ILE A 15 4.97 5.50 -10.36
C ILE A 15 4.58 6.87 -9.78
N PHE A 16 3.76 7.64 -10.50
CA PHE A 16 3.33 8.96 -10.03
C PHE A 16 2.22 8.90 -8.95
N SER A 17 1.63 7.75 -8.68
CA SER A 17 0.70 7.57 -7.57
C SER A 17 1.38 7.40 -6.20
N THR A 18 2.60 7.87 -6.05
CA THR A 18 3.38 7.68 -4.85
C THR A 18 3.11 8.72 -3.76
N GLN A 19 3.16 8.28 -2.51
CA GLN A 19 3.16 9.12 -1.32
C GLN A 19 4.56 9.29 -0.71
N ALA A 20 5.61 9.00 -1.47
CA ALA A 20 7.00 8.92 -0.97
C ALA A 20 7.53 10.25 -0.42
N LEU A 21 7.09 11.40 -0.92
CA LEU A 21 7.46 12.71 -0.35
C LEU A 21 6.76 12.99 0.98
N PHE A 22 5.52 12.57 1.11
CA PHE A 22 4.68 12.84 2.28
C PHE A 22 4.96 11.88 3.44
N THR A 23 5.17 10.60 3.15
CA THR A 23 5.24 9.53 4.16
C THR A 23 6.31 9.73 5.23
N PRO A 24 7.59 10.06 4.92
CA PRO A 24 8.61 10.25 5.95
C PRO A 24 8.39 11.44 6.86
N VAL A 25 7.68 12.46 6.36
CA VAL A 25 7.48 13.73 7.07
C VAL A 25 6.11 13.87 7.74
N LYS A 26 5.18 12.95 7.47
CA LYS A 26 3.82 13.01 8.01
C LYS A 26 3.80 13.15 9.54
N THR A 27 4.52 12.30 10.25
CA THR A 27 4.60 12.33 11.70
C THR A 27 5.30 13.59 12.20
N LEU A 28 6.38 14.02 11.55
CA LEU A 28 7.07 15.28 11.86
C LEU A 28 6.13 16.49 11.70
N PHE A 29 5.35 16.50 10.62
CA PHE A 29 4.36 17.54 10.35
C PHE A 29 3.29 17.61 11.44
N LEU A 30 2.75 16.48 11.86
CA LEU A 30 1.77 16.44 12.96
C LEU A 30 2.38 16.93 14.29
N LEU A 31 3.60 16.52 14.61
CA LEU A 31 4.32 17.00 15.80
C LEU A 31 4.60 18.51 15.73
N HIS A 32 4.93 19.05 14.55
CA HIS A 32 5.12 20.48 14.33
C HIS A 32 3.85 21.30 14.68
N PHE A 33 2.66 20.75 14.40
CA PHE A 33 1.38 21.35 14.77
C PHE A 33 0.89 20.90 16.16
N MET A 34 1.81 20.61 17.09
CA MET A 34 1.57 20.30 18.50
C MET A 34 0.66 19.08 18.76
N MET A 35 0.58 18.15 17.81
CA MET A 35 -0.13 16.89 18.02
C MET A 35 0.67 15.99 18.94
N GLN A 36 0.03 15.44 19.96
CA GLN A 36 0.64 14.46 20.85
C GLN A 36 0.67 13.06 20.19
N THR A 37 1.48 12.15 20.73
CA THR A 37 1.55 10.76 20.22
C THR A 37 0.18 10.06 20.26
N GLN A 38 -0.67 10.41 21.24
CA GLN A 38 -2.03 9.90 21.36
C GLN A 38 -2.92 10.38 20.19
N ASP A 39 -2.80 11.66 19.81
CA ASP A 39 -3.53 12.24 18.68
C ASP A 39 -3.11 11.57 17.37
N ILE A 40 -1.81 11.35 17.18
CA ILE A 40 -1.27 10.66 15.99
C ILE A 40 -1.82 9.23 15.91
N SER A 41 -1.89 8.53 17.04
CA SER A 41 -2.49 7.19 17.12
C SER A 41 -3.98 7.22 16.78
N PHE A 42 -4.72 8.22 17.28
CA PHE A 42 -6.13 8.41 16.97
C PHE A 42 -6.35 8.72 15.49
N LEU A 43 -5.54 9.60 14.89
CA LEU A 43 -5.60 9.90 13.45
C LEU A 43 -5.34 8.66 12.60
N LYS A 44 -4.40 7.79 13.01
CA LYS A 44 -4.18 6.51 12.36
C LYS A 44 -5.37 5.57 12.50
N PHE A 45 -5.99 5.54 13.68
CA PHE A 45 -7.25 4.81 13.90
C PHE A 45 -8.34 5.27 12.92
N VAL A 46 -8.57 6.58 12.80
CA VAL A 46 -9.57 7.14 11.88
C VAL A 46 -9.31 6.70 10.44
N PHE A 47 -8.05 6.82 9.96
CA PHE A 47 -7.66 6.35 8.62
C PHE A 47 -7.98 4.87 8.42
N THR A 48 -7.56 4.04 9.37
CA THR A 48 -7.67 2.59 9.26
C THR A 48 -9.14 2.13 9.36
N PHE A 49 -9.90 2.74 10.27
CA PHE A 49 -11.33 2.49 10.42
C PHE A 49 -12.12 2.89 9.17
N ALA A 50 -11.84 4.07 8.60
CA ALA A 50 -12.46 4.49 7.35
C ALA A 50 -12.11 3.52 6.20
N SER A 51 -10.83 3.15 6.07
CA SER A 51 -10.40 2.17 5.06
C SER A 51 -11.17 0.85 5.20
N PHE A 52 -11.28 0.33 6.43
CA PHE A 52 -12.01 -0.91 6.72
C PHE A 52 -13.50 -0.82 6.37
N VAL A 53 -14.19 0.23 6.82
CA VAL A 53 -15.64 0.38 6.61
C VAL A 53 -15.96 0.52 5.12
N PHE A 54 -15.12 1.23 4.37
CA PHE A 54 -15.34 1.48 2.94
C PHE A 54 -14.76 0.42 2.01
N GLU A 55 -14.01 -0.57 2.52
CA GLU A 55 -13.48 -1.69 1.73
C GLU A 55 -14.59 -2.51 1.05
N LEU A 56 -15.64 -2.87 1.81
CA LEU A 56 -16.78 -3.61 1.27
C LEU A 56 -17.61 -2.80 0.26
N PRO A 57 -18.01 -1.55 0.55
CA PRO A 57 -18.67 -0.69 -0.43
C PRO A 57 -17.86 -0.45 -1.70
N SER A 58 -16.53 -0.32 -1.61
CA SER A 58 -15.66 -0.07 -2.76
C SER A 58 -15.71 -1.20 -3.78
N GLY A 59 -15.74 -2.45 -3.33
CA GLY A 59 -15.90 -3.63 -4.19
C GLY A 59 -17.21 -3.59 -4.97
N TYR A 60 -18.33 -3.29 -4.31
CA TYR A 60 -19.63 -3.15 -4.96
C TYR A 60 -19.68 -2.00 -5.98
N PHE A 61 -19.09 -0.85 -5.65
CA PHE A 61 -18.98 0.28 -6.57
C PHE A 61 -18.13 -0.07 -7.79
N SER A 62 -17.00 -0.74 -7.59
CA SER A 62 -16.12 -1.21 -8.64
C SER A 62 -16.85 -2.11 -9.65
N ASP A 63 -17.71 -3.00 -9.16
CA ASP A 63 -18.50 -3.89 -10.02
C ASP A 63 -19.59 -3.15 -10.82
N LYS A 64 -20.23 -2.14 -10.21
CA LYS A 64 -21.31 -1.35 -10.88
C LYS A 64 -20.78 -0.26 -11.82
N VAL A 65 -19.83 0.52 -11.35
CA VAL A 65 -19.38 1.76 -12.02
C VAL A 65 -18.13 1.51 -12.87
N GLY A 66 -17.36 0.48 -12.53
CA GLY A 66 -16.12 0.07 -13.20
C GLY A 66 -14.87 0.50 -12.44
N ASN A 67 -13.82 -0.31 -12.57
CA ASN A 67 -12.55 -0.12 -11.84
C ASN A 67 -11.86 1.19 -12.19
N LYS A 68 -11.91 1.64 -13.46
CA LYS A 68 -11.34 2.92 -13.89
C LYS A 68 -11.91 4.09 -13.10
N ILE A 69 -13.24 4.16 -12.96
CA ILE A 69 -13.91 5.28 -12.28
C ILE A 69 -13.59 5.24 -10.78
N CYS A 70 -13.57 4.06 -10.15
CA CYS A 70 -13.14 3.92 -8.76
C CYS A 70 -11.71 4.43 -8.55
N LEU A 71 -10.80 4.12 -9.47
CA LEU A 71 -9.42 4.57 -9.41
C LEU A 71 -9.29 6.10 -9.58
N VAL A 72 -10.05 6.70 -10.50
CA VAL A 72 -10.12 8.16 -10.66
C VAL A 72 -10.64 8.84 -9.39
N CYS A 73 -11.73 8.32 -8.82
CA CYS A 73 -12.29 8.84 -7.57
C CYS A 73 -11.31 8.69 -6.40
N SER A 74 -10.61 7.57 -6.30
CA SER A 74 -9.58 7.36 -5.27
C SER A 74 -8.48 8.41 -5.37
N ARG A 75 -7.92 8.66 -6.56
CA ARG A 75 -6.89 9.69 -6.78
C ARG A 75 -7.37 11.09 -6.42
N PHE A 76 -8.61 11.41 -6.82
CA PHE A 76 -9.22 12.69 -6.45
C PHE A 76 -9.37 12.85 -4.94
N LEU A 77 -9.87 11.82 -4.24
CA LEU A 77 -10.00 11.84 -2.78
C LEU A 77 -8.63 11.94 -2.08
N MET A 78 -7.58 11.29 -2.60
CA MET A 78 -6.21 11.45 -2.07
C MET A 78 -5.72 12.90 -2.17
N ILE A 79 -5.94 13.55 -3.31
CA ILE A 79 -5.59 14.96 -3.50
C ILE A 79 -6.37 15.83 -2.51
N MET A 80 -7.68 15.61 -2.35
CA MET A 80 -8.50 16.35 -1.39
C MET A 80 -8.05 16.16 0.06
N SER A 81 -7.62 14.95 0.42
CA SER A 81 -7.04 14.69 1.74
C SER A 81 -5.76 15.49 1.98
N LEU A 82 -4.83 15.51 1.02
CA LEU A 82 -3.58 16.26 1.13
C LEU A 82 -3.83 17.78 1.18
N LEU A 83 -4.80 18.27 0.42
CA LEU A 83 -5.24 19.67 0.51
C LEU A 83 -5.81 19.99 1.89
N ALA A 84 -6.60 19.09 2.49
CA ALA A 84 -7.11 19.26 3.83
C ALA A 84 -6.00 19.33 4.89
N TYR A 85 -4.94 18.53 4.75
CA TYR A 85 -3.74 18.66 5.59
C TYR A 85 -3.09 20.04 5.49
N CYS A 86 -3.05 20.63 4.30
CA CYS A 86 -2.42 21.94 4.07
C CYS A 86 -3.31 23.12 4.51
N MET A 87 -4.63 23.03 4.27
CA MET A 87 -5.55 24.14 4.49
C MET A 87 -6.08 24.20 5.94
N PHE A 88 -6.15 23.05 6.61
CA PHE A 88 -6.72 22.93 7.95
C PHE A 88 -5.74 22.25 8.91
N PRO A 89 -4.58 22.88 9.25
CA PRO A 89 -3.54 22.26 10.06
C PRO A 89 -3.88 22.29 11.57
N TYR A 90 -5.01 21.71 11.94
CA TYR A 90 -5.47 21.54 13.31
C TYR A 90 -6.13 20.15 13.47
N PHE A 91 -6.33 19.72 14.71
CA PHE A 91 -6.76 18.35 15.03
C PHE A 91 -7.93 17.84 14.18
N TRP A 92 -9.07 18.59 14.15
CA TRP A 92 -10.25 18.17 13.38
C TRP A 92 -10.03 18.19 11.86
N GLY A 93 -9.18 19.10 11.37
CA GLY A 93 -8.74 19.10 9.98
C GLY A 93 -7.95 17.84 9.63
N PHE A 94 -7.06 17.42 10.51
CA PHE A 94 -6.33 16.15 10.35
C PHE A 94 -7.23 14.93 10.47
N VAL A 95 -8.26 14.96 11.33
CA VAL A 95 -9.28 13.91 11.41
C VAL A 95 -10.01 13.78 10.07
N ALA A 96 -10.51 14.88 9.51
CA ALA A 96 -11.19 14.88 8.22
C ALA A 96 -10.26 14.40 7.08
N ALA A 97 -9.01 14.88 7.07
CA ALA A 97 -8.02 14.45 6.08
C ALA A 97 -7.74 12.95 6.14
N ASN A 98 -7.55 12.38 7.34
CA ASN A 98 -7.31 10.93 7.49
C ASN A 98 -8.55 10.10 7.15
N LEU A 99 -9.74 10.58 7.45
CA LEU A 99 -11.00 9.93 7.04
C LEU A 99 -11.09 9.86 5.51
N ILE A 100 -10.89 10.97 4.82
CA ILE A 100 -10.90 11.04 3.35
C ILE A 100 -9.81 10.13 2.77
N LEU A 101 -8.60 10.13 3.35
CA LEU A 101 -7.50 9.28 2.91
C LEU A 101 -7.82 7.80 3.08
N GLY A 102 -8.50 7.42 4.16
CA GLY A 102 -8.95 6.05 4.40
C GLY A 102 -9.97 5.58 3.36
N ILE A 103 -10.95 6.43 3.03
CA ILE A 103 -11.92 6.17 1.95
C ILE A 103 -11.20 6.00 0.61
N ALA A 104 -10.27 6.91 0.29
CA ALA A 104 -9.48 6.85 -0.94
C ALA A 104 -8.68 5.55 -1.05
N ASN A 105 -8.06 5.12 0.05
CA ASN A 105 -7.30 3.88 0.12
C ASN A 105 -8.17 2.64 -0.12
N ALA A 106 -9.37 2.60 0.46
CA ALA A 106 -10.33 1.52 0.24
C ALA A 106 -10.79 1.43 -1.23
N TRP A 107 -10.96 2.57 -1.89
CA TRP A 107 -11.34 2.61 -3.31
C TRP A 107 -10.19 2.28 -4.26
N GLU A 108 -8.96 2.49 -3.84
CA GLU A 108 -7.77 2.11 -4.60
C GLU A 108 -7.49 0.61 -4.51
N SER A 109 -7.66 0.04 -3.30
CA SER A 109 -7.35 -1.37 -3.05
C SER A 109 -8.15 -2.25 -4.01
N GLY A 110 -7.58 -3.19 -4.65
CA GLY A 110 -8.25 -4.05 -5.62
C GLY A 110 -8.64 -3.41 -6.98
N ALA A 111 -9.08 -2.15 -7.03
CA ALA A 111 -9.44 -1.49 -8.29
C ALA A 111 -8.23 -1.28 -9.20
N VAL A 112 -7.07 -0.94 -8.65
CA VAL A 112 -5.81 -0.75 -9.39
C VAL A 112 -5.41 -2.01 -10.12
N ASP A 113 -5.24 -3.11 -9.38
CA ASP A 113 -4.76 -4.36 -9.95
C ASP A 113 -5.79 -4.97 -10.91
N SER A 114 -7.08 -4.88 -10.58
CA SER A 114 -8.16 -5.35 -11.45
C SER A 114 -8.20 -4.58 -12.77
N TYR A 115 -8.12 -3.26 -12.74
CA TYR A 115 -8.12 -2.42 -13.93
C TYR A 115 -6.92 -2.70 -14.83
N PHE A 116 -5.72 -2.74 -14.24
CA PHE A 116 -4.50 -2.97 -14.99
C PHE A 116 -4.40 -4.39 -15.54
N LEU A 117 -4.90 -5.39 -14.80
CA LEU A 117 -4.99 -6.77 -15.29
C LEU A 117 -5.91 -6.87 -16.53
N ILE A 118 -7.08 -6.21 -16.49
CA ILE A 118 -8.02 -6.18 -17.63
C ILE A 118 -7.36 -5.51 -18.85
N LEU A 119 -6.72 -4.36 -18.65
CA LEU A 119 -6.00 -3.69 -19.74
C LEU A 119 -4.87 -4.55 -20.30
N CYS A 120 -4.09 -5.20 -19.44
CA CYS A 120 -3.02 -6.07 -19.89
C CYS A 120 -3.54 -7.25 -20.70
N LYS A 121 -4.65 -7.87 -20.31
CA LYS A 121 -5.32 -8.93 -21.10
C LYS A 121 -5.81 -8.39 -22.45
N GLN A 122 -6.41 -7.20 -22.48
CA GLN A 122 -6.91 -6.56 -23.70
C GLN A 122 -5.80 -6.23 -24.73
N PHE A 123 -4.59 -5.90 -24.24
CA PHE A 123 -3.45 -5.53 -25.08
C PHE A 123 -2.35 -6.61 -25.15
N GLU A 124 -2.65 -7.84 -24.72
CA GLU A 124 -1.75 -9.00 -24.74
C GLU A 124 -0.42 -8.74 -23.99
N VAL A 125 -0.49 -8.06 -22.87
CA VAL A 125 0.65 -7.79 -21.97
C VAL A 125 0.62 -8.79 -20.84
N GLU A 126 1.75 -9.40 -20.51
CA GLU A 126 1.89 -10.24 -19.33
C GLU A 126 1.94 -9.38 -18.07
N TYR A 127 0.86 -9.40 -17.29
CA TYR A 127 0.70 -8.52 -16.12
C TYR A 127 1.67 -8.85 -14.98
N SER A 128 1.96 -10.13 -14.73
CA SER A 128 2.90 -10.57 -13.69
C SER A 128 4.30 -9.98 -13.87
N SER A 129 4.84 -10.09 -15.07
CA SER A 129 6.13 -9.52 -15.46
C SER A 129 6.12 -7.99 -15.39
N LEU A 130 5.05 -7.36 -15.86
CA LEU A 130 4.89 -5.91 -15.80
C LEU A 130 4.83 -5.42 -14.34
N LYS A 131 4.08 -6.08 -13.47
CA LYS A 131 3.96 -5.72 -12.04
C LYS A 131 5.29 -5.75 -11.31
N ILE A 132 6.13 -6.77 -11.57
CA ILE A 132 7.49 -6.84 -11.01
C ILE A 132 8.35 -5.67 -11.50
N THR A 133 8.26 -5.34 -12.79
CA THR A 133 9.01 -4.23 -13.39
C THR A 133 8.58 -2.89 -12.77
N ILE A 134 7.27 -2.67 -12.64
CA ILE A 134 6.71 -1.48 -11.99
C ILE A 134 7.20 -1.36 -10.54
N LYS A 135 7.14 -2.43 -9.75
CA LYS A 135 7.64 -2.41 -8.37
C LYS A 135 9.10 -1.98 -8.28
N LYS A 136 9.96 -2.50 -9.15
CA LYS A 136 11.40 -2.12 -9.17
C LYS A 136 11.60 -0.64 -9.48
N ILE A 137 10.94 -0.13 -10.52
CA ILE A 137 11.05 1.28 -10.93
C ILE A 137 10.45 2.19 -9.84
N SER A 138 9.30 1.81 -9.26
CA SER A 138 8.68 2.56 -8.17
C SER A 138 9.59 2.64 -6.94
N TYR A 139 10.29 1.57 -6.58
CA TYR A 139 11.23 1.63 -5.46
C TYR A 139 12.40 2.56 -5.73
N LEU A 140 12.96 2.56 -6.94
CA LEU A 140 14.03 3.49 -7.30
C LEU A 140 13.55 4.96 -7.28
N PHE A 141 12.35 5.20 -7.80
CA PHE A 141 11.74 6.53 -7.79
C PHE A 141 11.43 6.99 -6.37
N ASN A 142 10.82 6.12 -5.56
CA ASN A 142 10.51 6.41 -4.16
C ASN A 142 11.77 6.63 -3.31
N PHE A 143 12.87 5.92 -3.61
CA PHE A 143 14.17 6.16 -2.98
C PHE A 143 14.59 7.62 -3.12
N THR A 144 14.56 8.17 -4.33
CA THR A 144 14.96 9.58 -4.57
C THR A 144 14.02 10.55 -3.88
N LEU A 145 12.70 10.33 -3.96
CA LEU A 145 11.71 11.21 -3.36
C LEU A 145 11.78 11.20 -1.82
N MET A 146 11.94 10.04 -1.20
CA MET A 146 12.07 9.95 0.26
C MET A 146 13.37 10.59 0.75
N ALA A 147 14.48 10.46 0.02
CA ALA A 147 15.75 11.06 0.38
C ALA A 147 15.66 12.59 0.46
N ILE A 148 14.92 13.22 -0.46
CA ILE A 148 14.77 14.68 -0.49
C ILE A 148 13.59 15.18 0.36
N SER A 149 12.71 14.31 0.85
CA SER A 149 11.48 14.69 1.54
C SER A 149 11.73 15.55 2.78
N THR A 150 12.68 15.16 3.64
CA THR A 150 13.02 15.91 4.86
C THR A 150 13.82 17.19 4.56
N LEU A 151 14.54 17.24 3.46
CA LEU A 151 15.18 18.49 2.99
C LEU A 151 14.13 19.50 2.55
N LEU A 152 13.14 19.08 1.77
CA LEU A 152 12.00 19.93 1.40
C LEU A 152 11.21 20.39 2.64
N TYR A 153 10.99 19.47 3.60
CA TYR A 153 10.34 19.79 4.85
C TYR A 153 11.10 20.84 5.67
N SER A 154 12.43 20.80 5.69
CA SER A 154 13.26 21.79 6.42
C SER A 154 13.21 23.20 5.81
N ILE A 155 12.89 23.31 4.52
CA ILE A 155 12.68 24.61 3.83
C ILE A 155 11.28 25.13 4.15
N ASN A 156 10.26 24.29 3.96
CA ASN A 156 8.87 24.61 4.31
C ASN A 156 8.10 23.30 4.56
N PRO A 157 7.44 23.16 5.74
CA PRO A 157 6.70 21.94 6.11
C PRO A 157 5.63 21.49 5.11
N PHE A 158 5.10 22.41 4.30
CA PHE A 158 4.06 22.12 3.31
C PHE A 158 4.61 21.64 1.96
N LEU A 159 5.90 21.86 1.64
CA LEU A 159 6.47 21.50 0.32
C LEU A 159 6.32 20.01 -0.02
N PRO A 160 6.57 19.04 0.88
CA PRO A 160 6.38 17.62 0.58
C PRO A 160 4.93 17.28 0.22
N PHE A 161 3.96 17.95 0.85
CA PHE A 161 2.53 17.78 0.57
C PHE A 161 2.17 18.29 -0.83
N TRP A 162 2.59 19.52 -1.17
CA TRP A 162 2.39 20.09 -2.51
C TRP A 162 3.06 19.25 -3.59
N GLY A 163 4.29 18.79 -3.36
CA GLY A 163 4.97 17.88 -4.26
C GLY A 163 4.19 16.57 -4.50
N THR A 164 3.61 15.99 -3.43
CA THR A 164 2.77 14.79 -3.54
C THR A 164 1.47 15.08 -4.32
N ILE A 165 0.82 16.23 -4.09
CA ILE A 165 -0.37 16.65 -4.83
C ILE A 165 -0.08 16.75 -6.33
N ILE A 166 1.05 17.34 -6.71
CA ILE A 166 1.46 17.43 -8.12
C ILE A 166 1.62 16.05 -8.74
N LEU A 167 2.35 15.14 -8.07
CA LEU A 167 2.53 13.76 -8.55
C LEU A 167 1.20 13.03 -8.71
N MET A 168 0.32 13.12 -7.71
CA MET A 168 -1.02 12.51 -7.75
C MET A 168 -1.88 13.09 -8.88
N THR A 169 -1.78 14.39 -9.16
CA THR A 169 -2.50 15.05 -10.26
C THR A 169 -1.98 14.54 -11.62
N ILE A 170 -0.68 14.34 -11.77
CA ILE A 170 -0.09 13.72 -12.98
C ILE A 170 -0.62 12.28 -13.14
N SER A 171 -0.62 11.48 -12.08
CA SER A 171 -1.19 10.13 -12.12
C SER A 171 -2.67 10.14 -12.51
N LEU A 172 -3.47 11.03 -11.92
CA LEU A 172 -4.88 11.21 -12.22
C LEU A 172 -5.12 11.53 -13.71
N THR A 173 -4.39 12.48 -14.28
CA THR A 173 -4.51 12.86 -15.69
C THR A 173 -4.17 11.71 -16.63
N ILE A 174 -3.14 10.91 -16.31
CA ILE A 174 -2.78 9.72 -17.07
C ILE A 174 -3.92 8.70 -17.03
N ILE A 175 -4.48 8.40 -15.84
CA ILE A 175 -5.57 7.43 -15.69
C ILE A 175 -6.84 7.87 -16.44
N ILE A 176 -7.15 9.16 -16.42
CA ILE A 176 -8.30 9.70 -17.20
C ILE A 176 -8.10 9.46 -18.70
N GLY A 177 -6.88 9.65 -19.22
CA GLY A 177 -6.53 9.42 -20.62
C GLY A 177 -6.52 7.94 -21.06
N MET A 178 -6.42 7.00 -20.13
CA MET A 178 -6.41 5.57 -20.44
C MET A 178 -7.77 5.09 -20.97
N PRO A 179 -7.84 3.99 -21.79
CA PRO A 179 -9.09 3.45 -22.31
C PRO A 179 -10.01 2.95 -21.19
N LYS A 180 -11.31 2.98 -21.45
CA LYS A 180 -12.31 2.34 -20.59
C LYS A 180 -12.23 0.81 -20.69
N GLU A 181 -12.67 0.13 -19.67
CA GLU A 181 -12.86 -1.33 -19.68
C GLU A 181 -13.89 -1.72 -20.73
N MET A 182 -13.68 -2.83 -21.47
CA MET A 182 -14.65 -3.34 -22.44
C MET A 182 -15.95 -3.76 -21.74
N GLU A 183 -17.10 -3.40 -22.36
CA GLU A 183 -18.44 -3.70 -21.83
C GLU A 183 -18.74 -5.20 -21.73
N SER A 184 -18.12 -6.04 -22.58
CA SER A 184 -18.24 -7.50 -22.49
C SER A 184 -17.79 -8.05 -21.13
N THR A 185 -16.80 -7.43 -20.51
CA THR A 185 -16.32 -7.77 -19.17
C THR A 185 -17.31 -7.33 -18.08
N ARG A 186 -18.08 -6.26 -18.33
CA ARG A 186 -19.13 -5.75 -17.43
C ARG A 186 -20.40 -6.61 -17.45
N ALA A 187 -20.85 -7.06 -18.63
CA ALA A 187 -22.06 -7.88 -18.77
C ALA A 187 -21.92 -9.22 -18.04
N ASN A 188 -20.75 -9.86 -18.11
CA ASN A 188 -20.47 -11.08 -17.38
C ASN A 188 -20.36 -10.86 -15.85
N LYS A 189 -19.93 -9.67 -15.39
CA LYS A 189 -19.93 -9.29 -13.98
C LYS A 189 -21.33 -9.02 -13.44
N ALA A 190 -22.21 -8.38 -14.21
CA ALA A 190 -23.59 -8.07 -13.79
C ALA A 190 -24.44 -9.34 -13.59
N LEU A 191 -24.17 -10.41 -14.34
CA LEU A 191 -24.85 -11.71 -14.21
C LEU A 191 -24.39 -12.51 -12.96
N SER A 192 -23.24 -12.17 -12.36
CA SER A 192 -22.70 -12.84 -11.17
C SER A 192 -22.96 -12.06 -9.85
N SER A 193 -23.89 -11.12 -9.83
CA SER A 193 -24.00 -10.02 -8.86
C SER A 193 -24.64 -10.36 -7.49
N ASN A 194 -24.52 -11.55 -6.97
CA ASN A 194 -24.75 -11.79 -5.54
C ASN A 194 -23.40 -11.74 -4.81
N PHE A 195 -23.01 -10.53 -4.33
CA PHE A 195 -21.79 -10.29 -3.55
C PHE A 195 -21.58 -11.32 -2.43
N THR A 196 -22.66 -11.68 -1.71
CA THR A 196 -22.62 -12.70 -0.65
C THR A 196 -22.37 -14.11 -1.18
N GLN A 197 -22.78 -14.41 -2.39
CA GLN A 197 -22.57 -15.72 -3.01
C GLN A 197 -21.16 -15.84 -3.58
N ASN A 198 -20.64 -14.78 -4.19
CA ASN A 198 -19.27 -14.72 -4.68
C ASN A 198 -18.24 -14.74 -3.54
N SER A 199 -18.46 -14.01 -2.45
CA SER A 199 -17.57 -14.05 -1.28
C SER A 199 -17.55 -15.42 -0.59
N LYS A 200 -18.68 -16.15 -0.54
CA LYS A 200 -18.71 -17.54 -0.04
C LYS A 200 -17.92 -18.51 -0.94
N VAL A 201 -18.04 -18.38 -2.25
CA VAL A 201 -17.27 -19.19 -3.22
C VAL A 201 -15.78 -18.90 -3.11
N VAL A 202 -15.40 -17.63 -2.97
CA VAL A 202 -14.02 -17.18 -2.78
C VAL A 202 -13.44 -17.73 -1.48
N LEU A 203 -14.15 -17.57 -0.37
CA LEU A 203 -13.73 -18.11 0.92
C LEU A 203 -13.62 -19.64 0.88
N GLY A 204 -14.54 -20.32 0.22
CA GLY A 204 -14.48 -21.77 0.02
C GLY A 204 -13.21 -22.19 -0.72
N LYS A 205 -12.84 -21.51 -1.81
CA LYS A 205 -11.61 -21.79 -2.59
C LYS A 205 -10.34 -21.51 -1.78
N ILE A 206 -10.34 -20.44 -0.95
CA ILE A 206 -9.20 -20.11 -0.07
C ILE A 206 -9.01 -21.20 0.97
N VAL A 207 -10.09 -21.61 1.66
CA VAL A 207 -10.02 -22.59 2.73
C VAL A 207 -9.64 -23.98 2.22
N HIS A 208 -10.08 -24.35 1.01
CA HIS A 208 -9.72 -25.64 0.40
C HIS A 208 -8.26 -25.68 -0.12
N ASN A 209 -7.68 -24.53 -0.49
CA ASN A 209 -6.28 -24.47 -0.91
C ASN A 209 -5.38 -24.13 0.28
N LYS A 210 -4.91 -25.17 0.99
CA LYS A 210 -4.03 -25.03 2.16
C LYS A 210 -2.78 -24.18 1.88
N CYS A 211 -2.18 -24.29 0.69
CA CYS A 211 -0.98 -23.53 0.32
C CYS A 211 -1.31 -22.02 0.24
N LEU A 212 -2.42 -21.65 -0.40
CA LEU A 212 -2.89 -20.28 -0.47
C LEU A 212 -3.23 -19.72 0.91
N LEU A 213 -3.94 -20.51 1.72
CA LEU A 213 -4.31 -20.10 3.08
C LEU A 213 -3.07 -19.78 3.94
N TRP A 214 -2.06 -20.64 3.93
CA TRP A 214 -0.81 -20.42 4.68
C TRP A 214 -0.04 -19.20 4.17
N LYS A 215 0.07 -19.02 2.87
CA LYS A 215 0.70 -17.82 2.28
C LYS A 215 -0.04 -16.55 2.69
N MET A 216 -1.37 -16.53 2.62
CA MET A 216 -2.18 -15.39 3.04
C MET A 216 -2.00 -15.09 4.52
N LEU A 217 -2.17 -16.07 5.40
CA LEU A 217 -2.03 -15.87 6.86
C LEU A 217 -0.65 -15.34 7.23
N TYR A 218 0.40 -15.89 6.64
CA TYR A 218 1.76 -15.43 6.91
C TYR A 218 2.00 -14.02 6.40
N THR A 219 1.58 -13.71 5.16
CA THR A 219 1.70 -12.36 4.59
C THR A 219 0.92 -11.34 5.41
N ILE A 220 -0.30 -11.68 5.84
CA ILE A 220 -1.13 -10.84 6.72
C ILE A 220 -0.38 -10.53 8.02
N THR A 221 0.20 -11.54 8.66
CA THR A 221 0.93 -11.36 9.93
C THR A 221 2.16 -10.44 9.74
N CYS A 222 2.96 -10.69 8.71
CA CYS A 222 4.12 -9.85 8.40
C CYS A 222 3.72 -8.40 8.05
N THR A 223 2.66 -8.23 7.25
CA THR A 223 2.16 -6.91 6.86
C THR A 223 1.60 -6.15 8.06
N ALA A 224 0.87 -6.82 8.96
CA ALA A 224 0.34 -6.21 10.17
C ALA A 224 1.47 -5.71 11.10
N ILE A 225 2.50 -6.53 11.33
CA ILE A 225 3.69 -6.15 12.11
C ILE A 225 4.41 -4.96 11.45
N TYR A 226 4.58 -5.00 10.13
CA TYR A 226 5.20 -3.93 9.38
C TYR A 226 4.42 -2.62 9.49
N ILE A 227 3.11 -2.62 9.26
CA ILE A 227 2.26 -1.43 9.31
C ILE A 227 2.26 -0.82 10.72
N LEU A 228 2.17 -1.64 11.76
CA LEU A 228 2.25 -1.18 13.16
C LEU A 228 3.55 -0.44 13.44
N ASN A 229 4.67 -1.02 13.03
CA ASN A 229 5.99 -0.45 13.31
C ASN A 229 6.29 0.78 12.46
N PHE A 230 5.86 0.78 11.19
CA PHE A 230 6.19 1.81 10.22
C PHE A 230 5.76 3.21 10.67
N GLU A 231 4.60 3.35 11.27
CA GLU A 231 4.10 4.64 11.77
C GLU A 231 4.90 5.14 12.99
N TYR A 232 5.47 4.22 13.77
CA TYR A 232 6.24 4.55 14.97
C TYR A 232 7.74 4.66 14.74
N TYR A 233 8.27 4.33 13.56
CA TYR A 233 9.71 4.43 13.29
C TYR A 233 10.24 5.83 13.55
N THR A 234 9.53 6.88 13.17
CA THR A 234 9.93 8.27 13.41
C THR A 234 10.08 8.55 14.92
N VAL A 235 9.15 8.08 15.74
CA VAL A 235 9.21 8.25 17.20
C VAL A 235 10.36 7.43 17.79
N VAL A 236 10.58 6.21 17.30
CA VAL A 236 11.71 5.37 17.71
C VAL A 236 13.05 6.01 17.36
N PHE A 237 13.16 6.62 16.17
CA PHE A 237 14.36 7.34 15.73
C PHE A 237 14.65 8.55 16.60
N GLN A 238 13.64 9.35 16.95
CA GLN A 238 13.79 10.48 17.85
C GLN A 238 14.24 10.03 19.25
N LYS A 239 13.63 8.96 19.82
CA LYS A 239 14.05 8.37 21.10
C LYS A 239 15.47 7.79 21.06
N ALA A 240 15.90 7.26 19.91
CA ALA A 240 17.27 6.79 19.69
C ALA A 240 18.28 7.93 19.44
N GLY A 241 17.86 9.20 19.45
CA GLY A 241 18.71 10.37 19.24
C GLY A 241 19.05 10.68 17.79
N ILE A 242 18.31 10.13 16.82
CA ILE A 242 18.51 10.39 15.39
C ILE A 242 17.87 11.74 15.01
N GLY A 243 18.67 12.64 14.44
CA GLY A 243 18.23 13.97 14.02
C GLY A 243 17.21 13.92 12.85
N GLU A 244 16.26 14.86 12.84
CA GLU A 244 15.15 14.91 11.88
C GLU A 244 15.60 14.92 10.41
N LYS A 245 16.71 15.59 10.10
CA LYS A 245 17.25 15.67 8.72
C LYS A 245 17.70 14.33 8.15
N ILE A 246 18.01 13.36 9.00
CA ILE A 246 18.50 12.02 8.61
C ILE A 246 17.33 11.03 8.42
N ILE A 247 16.14 11.35 8.91
CA ILE A 247 14.97 10.46 8.84
C ILE A 247 14.61 10.16 7.38
N GLY A 248 14.54 11.15 6.49
CA GLY A 248 14.25 10.93 5.07
C GLY A 248 15.26 10.00 4.37
N PRO A 249 16.57 10.27 4.47
CA PRO A 249 17.60 9.32 4.02
C PRO A 249 17.46 7.91 4.59
N ILE A 250 17.09 7.73 5.86
CA ILE A 250 16.83 6.40 6.43
C ILE A 250 15.62 5.74 5.74
N TYR A 251 14.50 6.46 5.60
CA TYR A 251 13.34 5.94 4.87
C TYR A 251 13.66 5.61 3.41
N SER A 252 14.55 6.36 2.76
CA SER A 252 14.98 6.05 1.39
C SER A 252 15.71 4.70 1.32
N THR A 253 16.54 4.34 2.31
CA THR A 253 17.20 3.03 2.34
C THR A 253 16.20 1.86 2.38
N PHE A 254 14.99 2.07 2.94
CA PHE A 254 13.94 1.04 2.93
C PHE A 254 13.54 0.65 1.51
N MET A 255 13.58 1.58 0.57
CA MET A 255 13.25 1.30 -0.83
C MET A 255 14.30 0.37 -1.49
N ILE A 256 15.57 0.54 -1.14
CA ILE A 256 16.64 -0.37 -1.59
C ILE A 256 16.41 -1.77 -0.99
N ILE A 257 16.11 -1.83 0.30
CA ILE A 257 15.87 -3.10 1.01
C ILE A 257 14.65 -3.81 0.41
N ASN A 258 13.59 -3.08 0.11
CA ASN A 258 12.40 -3.61 -0.55
C ASN A 258 12.73 -4.13 -1.97
N ALA A 259 13.57 -3.43 -2.72
CA ALA A 259 14.04 -3.91 -4.02
C ALA A 259 14.86 -5.21 -3.91
N LEU A 260 15.72 -5.31 -2.88
CA LEU A 260 16.45 -6.55 -2.56
C LEU A 260 15.49 -7.71 -2.24
N GLY A 261 14.41 -7.47 -1.50
CA GLY A 261 13.37 -8.47 -1.22
C GLY A 261 12.76 -9.06 -2.50
N ILE A 262 12.48 -8.23 -3.51
CA ILE A 262 12.01 -8.69 -4.82
C ILE A 262 13.10 -9.49 -5.57
N LEU A 263 14.36 -9.07 -5.51
CA LEU A 263 15.45 -9.81 -6.14
C LEU A 263 15.63 -11.19 -5.51
N VAL A 264 15.48 -11.31 -4.20
CA VAL A 264 15.48 -12.59 -3.49
C VAL A 264 14.31 -13.47 -3.93
N TYR A 265 13.14 -12.88 -4.16
CA TYR A 265 11.99 -13.58 -4.73
C TYR A 265 12.29 -14.19 -6.11
N GLN A 266 12.90 -13.41 -7.00
CA GLN A 266 13.17 -13.84 -8.38
C GLN A 266 14.26 -14.91 -8.50
N LYS A 267 15.24 -14.94 -7.58
CA LYS A 267 16.36 -15.89 -7.62
C LYS A 267 16.08 -17.13 -6.76
N ASN A 268 16.00 -18.29 -7.39
CA ASN A 268 15.78 -19.57 -6.68
C ASN A 268 16.91 -19.98 -5.72
N ASN A 269 18.12 -19.43 -5.90
CA ASN A 269 19.32 -19.81 -5.12
C ASN A 269 19.28 -19.36 -3.65
N PHE A 270 18.31 -18.52 -3.23
CA PHE A 270 18.21 -18.00 -1.87
C PHE A 270 17.22 -18.76 -0.97
N LEU A 271 17.05 -20.07 -1.16
CA LEU A 271 16.09 -20.88 -0.39
C LEU A 271 16.32 -20.79 1.14
N VAL A 272 17.59 -20.76 1.58
CA VAL A 272 17.93 -20.62 3.01
C VAL A 272 17.49 -19.27 3.52
N LEU A 273 17.76 -18.18 2.79
CA LEU A 273 17.37 -16.84 3.18
C LEU A 273 15.83 -16.68 3.24
N LYS A 274 15.10 -17.30 2.29
CA LYS A 274 13.63 -17.32 2.29
C LYS A 274 13.08 -17.95 3.59
N LYS A 275 13.61 -19.11 3.99
CA LYS A 275 13.22 -19.79 5.24
C LYS A 275 13.63 -19.00 6.47
N LEU A 276 14.80 -18.39 6.46
CA LEU A 276 15.28 -17.56 7.56
C LEU A 276 14.41 -16.32 7.76
N LEU A 277 14.05 -15.61 6.69
CA LEU A 277 13.11 -14.48 6.75
C LEU A 277 11.75 -14.89 7.33
N LEU A 278 11.28 -16.09 7.00
CA LEU A 278 10.02 -16.62 7.52
C LEU A 278 10.03 -16.74 9.06
N ILE A 279 11.15 -17.17 9.63
CA ILE A 279 11.27 -17.38 11.08
C ILE A 279 11.58 -16.05 11.80
N VAL A 280 12.50 -15.25 11.26
CA VAL A 280 13.07 -14.09 11.96
C VAL A 280 12.15 -12.86 11.88
N ALA A 281 11.36 -12.71 10.82
CA ALA A 281 10.52 -11.53 10.63
C ALA A 281 9.56 -11.26 11.82
N PRO A 282 8.81 -12.23 12.36
CA PRO A 282 7.93 -11.99 13.51
C PRO A 282 8.68 -11.55 14.78
N PHE A 283 9.92 -12.03 14.97
CA PHE A 283 10.73 -11.72 16.17
C PHE A 283 11.47 -10.39 16.06
N SER A 284 11.57 -9.80 14.87
CA SER A 284 12.26 -8.52 14.68
C SER A 284 11.64 -7.37 15.48
N PHE A 285 10.36 -7.48 15.86
CA PHE A 285 9.69 -6.51 16.73
C PHE A 285 10.40 -6.31 18.09
N VAL A 286 10.88 -7.38 18.68
CA VAL A 286 11.57 -7.33 20.00
C VAL A 286 12.84 -6.47 19.93
N MET A 287 13.52 -6.44 18.79
CA MET A 287 14.74 -5.64 18.61
C MET A 287 14.44 -4.12 18.60
N LEU A 288 13.24 -3.68 18.19
CA LEU A 288 12.86 -2.27 18.20
C LEU A 288 12.72 -1.70 19.61
N ILE A 289 12.32 -2.53 20.58
CA ILE A 289 12.12 -2.12 21.98
C ILE A 289 13.45 -1.76 22.65
N SER A 290 14.58 -2.23 22.12
CA SER A 290 15.90 -1.97 22.69
C SER A 290 16.37 -0.52 22.58
N TYR A 291 15.78 0.28 21.66
CA TYR A 291 16.19 1.64 21.26
C TYR A 291 17.68 1.78 20.91
N LYS A 292 18.44 0.68 20.79
CA LYS A 292 19.83 0.69 20.34
C LYS A 292 19.87 0.79 18.83
N VAL A 293 20.49 1.86 18.30
CA VAL A 293 20.50 2.17 16.85
C VAL A 293 20.84 0.96 15.97
N PRO A 294 21.91 0.16 16.24
CA PRO A 294 22.21 -0.99 15.37
C PRO A 294 21.12 -2.06 15.37
N LEU A 295 20.48 -2.34 16.51
CA LEU A 295 19.41 -3.34 16.61
C LEU A 295 18.12 -2.84 15.95
N VAL A 296 17.81 -1.56 16.10
CA VAL A 296 16.66 -0.92 15.42
C VAL A 296 16.83 -1.00 13.91
N LEU A 297 17.99 -0.62 13.38
CA LEU A 297 18.26 -0.68 11.93
C LEU A 297 18.22 -2.12 11.40
N LEU A 298 18.75 -3.08 12.15
CA LEU A 298 18.68 -4.50 11.78
C LEU A 298 17.23 -5.02 11.77
N ALA A 299 16.44 -4.66 12.77
CA ALA A 299 15.03 -5.03 12.83
C ALA A 299 14.27 -4.49 11.61
N ILE A 300 14.47 -3.22 11.29
CA ILE A 300 13.84 -2.57 10.12
C ILE A 300 14.28 -3.25 8.82
N PHE A 301 15.57 -3.57 8.67
CA PHE A 301 16.07 -4.31 7.51
C PHE A 301 15.31 -5.63 7.30
N ILE A 302 15.19 -6.42 8.36
CA ILE A 302 14.48 -7.72 8.32
C ILE A 302 13.00 -7.51 7.98
N GLN A 303 12.34 -6.54 8.60
CA GLN A 303 10.91 -6.27 8.37
C GLN A 303 10.63 -5.81 6.95
N GLN A 304 11.41 -4.86 6.42
CA GLN A 304 11.26 -4.34 5.07
C GLN A 304 11.49 -5.42 4.02
N MET A 305 12.55 -6.20 4.18
CA MET A 305 12.89 -7.26 3.26
C MET A 305 11.82 -8.36 3.24
N SER A 306 11.32 -8.76 4.40
CA SER A 306 10.26 -9.75 4.55
C SER A 306 8.94 -9.26 3.96
N PHE A 307 8.55 -8.03 4.27
CA PHE A 307 7.35 -7.39 3.73
C PHE A 307 7.35 -7.41 2.20
N SER A 308 8.44 -6.94 1.58
CA SER A 308 8.53 -6.89 0.12
C SER A 308 8.52 -8.27 -0.53
N TYR A 309 9.24 -9.24 0.06
CA TYR A 309 9.30 -10.61 -0.44
C TYR A 309 7.91 -11.28 -0.41
N TYR A 310 7.24 -11.28 0.76
CA TYR A 310 5.99 -12.03 0.93
C TYR A 310 4.80 -11.39 0.21
N ASN A 311 4.75 -10.06 0.15
CA ASN A 311 3.73 -9.39 -0.66
C ASN A 311 3.92 -9.66 -2.16
N CYS A 312 5.17 -9.73 -2.65
CA CYS A 312 5.42 -10.08 -4.04
C CYS A 312 5.05 -11.55 -4.32
N ASP A 313 5.39 -12.47 -3.42
CA ASP A 313 5.05 -13.89 -3.54
C ASP A 313 3.54 -14.13 -3.55
N LEU A 314 2.80 -13.48 -2.66
CA LEU A 314 1.34 -13.58 -2.60
C LEU A 314 0.69 -13.00 -3.86
N ASP A 315 1.07 -11.80 -4.27
CA ASP A 315 0.53 -11.13 -5.46
C ASP A 315 0.70 -11.99 -6.72
N ILE A 316 1.91 -12.50 -6.95
CA ILE A 316 2.20 -13.33 -8.13
C ILE A 316 1.49 -14.68 -8.05
N PHE A 317 1.41 -15.28 -6.85
CA PHE A 317 0.66 -16.51 -6.65
C PHE A 317 -0.82 -16.34 -6.97
N ILE A 318 -1.45 -15.27 -6.50
CA ILE A 318 -2.84 -14.95 -6.79
C ILE A 318 -3.03 -14.73 -8.30
N ILE A 319 -2.17 -13.91 -8.92
CA ILE A 319 -2.24 -13.63 -10.38
C ILE A 319 -2.18 -14.91 -11.20
N ASN A 320 -1.26 -15.81 -10.88
CA ASN A 320 -1.06 -17.06 -11.60
C ASN A 320 -2.16 -18.12 -11.33
N SER A 321 -2.90 -17.96 -10.22
CA SER A 321 -4.03 -18.86 -9.89
C SER A 321 -5.34 -18.45 -10.58
N ILE A 322 -5.31 -17.37 -11.37
CA ILE A 322 -6.49 -16.77 -12.01
C ILE A 322 -6.51 -17.12 -13.50
N ASP A 323 -7.21 -18.20 -13.87
CA ASP A 323 -7.33 -18.61 -15.28
C ASP A 323 -8.47 -17.91 -16.06
N ASP A 324 -9.51 -17.33 -15.38
CA ASP A 324 -10.72 -16.79 -16.01
C ASP A 324 -11.00 -15.31 -15.76
N LEU A 325 -11.66 -14.64 -16.73
CA LEU A 325 -12.10 -13.24 -16.70
C LEU A 325 -13.11 -12.90 -15.57
N THR A 326 -13.84 -13.89 -15.07
CA THR A 326 -14.71 -13.77 -13.88
C THR A 326 -13.93 -13.50 -12.59
N THR A 327 -12.64 -13.59 -12.66
CA THR A 327 -11.69 -13.63 -11.55
C THR A 327 -11.10 -12.28 -11.16
N SER A 328 -11.37 -11.18 -11.88
CA SER A 328 -10.93 -9.85 -11.43
C SER A 328 -11.62 -9.44 -10.12
N SER A 329 -12.92 -9.77 -9.98
CA SER A 329 -13.65 -9.60 -8.71
C SER A 329 -13.15 -10.56 -7.62
N TYR A 330 -12.69 -11.75 -8.01
CA TYR A 330 -12.07 -12.71 -7.12
C TYR A 330 -10.72 -12.21 -6.58
N TYR A 331 -9.85 -11.70 -7.44
CA TYR A 331 -8.59 -11.08 -7.05
C TYR A 331 -8.81 -9.90 -6.10
N GLN A 332 -9.75 -9.01 -6.46
CA GLN A 332 -10.15 -7.88 -5.64
C GLN A 332 -10.64 -8.32 -4.26
N SER A 333 -11.53 -9.31 -4.20
CA SER A 333 -12.05 -9.84 -2.94
C SER A 333 -10.95 -10.48 -2.08
N MET A 334 -9.96 -11.15 -2.67
CA MET A 334 -8.83 -11.73 -1.95
C MET A 334 -7.92 -10.66 -1.36
N ILE A 335 -7.56 -9.64 -2.13
CA ILE A 335 -6.74 -8.53 -1.63
C ILE A 335 -7.48 -7.75 -0.56
N SER A 336 -8.77 -7.45 -0.76
CA SER A 336 -9.62 -6.83 0.24
C SER A 336 -9.68 -7.64 1.54
N PHE A 337 -9.78 -8.97 1.45
CA PHE A 337 -9.76 -9.84 2.61
C PHE A 337 -8.43 -9.80 3.36
N VAL A 338 -7.30 -9.81 2.66
CA VAL A 338 -5.96 -9.64 3.26
C VAL A 338 -5.85 -8.28 3.94
N ASN A 339 -6.29 -7.21 3.29
CA ASN A 339 -6.26 -5.86 3.84
C ASN A 339 -7.17 -5.73 5.07
N ILE A 340 -8.40 -6.24 5.02
CA ILE A 340 -9.34 -6.22 6.13
C ILE A 340 -8.75 -6.90 7.38
N ILE A 341 -8.16 -8.09 7.22
CA ILE A 341 -7.58 -8.80 8.37
C ILE A 341 -6.35 -8.08 8.91
N SER A 342 -5.45 -7.59 8.04
CA SER A 342 -4.26 -6.85 8.47
C SER A 342 -4.64 -5.58 9.24
N VAL A 343 -5.67 -4.88 8.78
CA VAL A 343 -6.21 -3.66 9.40
C VAL A 343 -6.91 -3.98 10.73
N SER A 344 -7.76 -5.01 10.79
CA SER A 344 -8.46 -5.40 12.02
C SER A 344 -7.50 -5.80 13.13
N TYR A 345 -6.41 -6.49 12.79
CA TYR A 345 -5.38 -6.88 13.76
C TYR A 345 -4.66 -5.65 14.35
N THR A 346 -4.39 -4.62 13.52
CA THR A 346 -3.77 -3.38 14.00
C THR A 346 -4.67 -2.63 14.99
N HIS A 347 -5.99 -2.71 14.85
CA HIS A 347 -6.95 -2.08 15.76
C HIS A 347 -7.05 -2.75 17.12
N LEU A 348 -6.99 -4.08 17.16
CA LEU A 348 -7.07 -4.82 18.41
C LEU A 348 -5.84 -4.62 19.31
N THR A 349 -4.70 -4.26 18.73
CA THR A 349 -3.43 -4.13 19.45
C THR A 349 -3.06 -2.70 19.84
N LEU A 350 -3.56 -1.66 19.13
CA LEU A 350 -3.25 -0.25 19.40
C LEU A 350 -3.71 0.26 20.79
N PRO A 351 -4.89 -0.09 21.34
CA PRO A 351 -5.30 0.38 22.66
C PRO A 351 -4.49 -0.21 23.82
N THR A 352 -3.80 -1.32 23.61
CA THR A 352 -3.08 -2.06 24.67
C THR A 352 -1.62 -1.65 24.83
N ILE A 353 -1.06 -0.94 23.85
CA ILE A 353 0.31 -0.41 23.94
C ILE A 353 0.26 0.98 24.59
N ARG A 354 0.16 1.02 25.92
CA ARG A 354 0.52 2.21 26.70
C ARG A 354 2.05 2.37 26.61
N LEU A 355 2.49 3.23 25.71
CA LEU A 355 3.88 3.71 25.63
C LEU A 355 4.13 4.83 26.63
#